data_64a5f362ed61bc87c13c83414d18186b
#
_entry.id   64a5f362ed61bc87c13c83414d18186b
#
_cell.length_a   1.000
_cell.length_b   1.000
_cell.length_c   1.000
_cell.angle_alpha   90.00
_cell.angle_beta   90.00
_cell.angle_gamma   90.00
#
_symmetry.space_group_name_H-M   'P 1'
#
loop_
_entity.id
_entity.type
_entity.pdbx_description
1 polymer ?
#
loop_
_entity_poly.entity_id
_entity_poly.type
_entity_poly.pdbx_seq_one_letter_code
_entity_poly.pdbx_strand_id
1 'polypeptide(L)'
;MNWKKAVSVMLVGIMALSMTACGDSGETSTDAASGGGSTAESTEGAGTSASGDDKLVVWTLSNDLIDFGERFEEQTGVAVDTVVIEPANYPTKVQTALLGGESEPDIIVGEPKMLEDFYDAGFFEDLNQAPYNAQDYADQIVDYVWKVGQDSEGIQRAISYQITPAGIYYRRDIAKEVFGTDDPDEVGKLFKDYPTILDTAQKLKDAGYRIFSSDAEMGVFSGDSAWVVDGVLNVDQARFDYMDLCVDLYQKDLTAYANQWSTPWYQAMAGEVPILTADIQNYADDSVNVWDATEFAEATKGMDTTTVFAFGLPSWGVLTMRDNVGDTSGLWGVCQGPSSGFDGGTYIGISSQSNRKDTAWEFVKFCTLNEDTADWWIDFSQGDTVSLKS
;
A
#
# COMPACT_ATOMS: atom_id res chain seq x y z
N MET A 1 11.40 44.56 4.35
CA MET A 1 11.28 44.10 5.75
C MET A 1 11.51 42.59 5.70
N ASN A 2 12.65 42.11 6.22
CA ASN A 2 13.17 40.78 5.96
C ASN A 2 12.40 39.70 6.72
N TRP A 3 11.68 38.86 5.99
CA TRP A 3 10.89 37.73 6.53
C TRP A 3 11.75 36.58 7.12
N LYS A 4 13.04 36.53 6.86
CA LYS A 4 13.95 35.46 7.32
C LYS A 4 14.31 35.48 8.83
N LYS A 5 13.82 36.42 9.62
CA LYS A 5 14.10 36.54 11.06
C LYS A 5 12.94 36.19 12.00
N ALA A 6 11.76 35.84 11.47
CA ALA A 6 10.58 35.52 12.29
C ALA A 6 10.33 34.03 12.54
N VAL A 7 11.08 33.11 11.91
CA VAL A 7 10.86 31.67 12.04
C VAL A 7 11.77 31.00 13.09
N SER A 8 12.78 31.70 13.59
CA SER A 8 13.77 31.09 14.52
C SER A 8 13.48 31.26 16.01
N VAL A 9 12.35 31.83 16.42
CA VAL A 9 12.06 32.08 17.85
C VAL A 9 10.90 31.24 18.41
N MET A 10 10.24 30.41 17.60
CA MET A 10 9.08 29.61 18.06
C MET A 10 9.36 28.11 18.31
N LEU A 11 10.60 27.66 18.29
CA LEU A 11 10.95 26.23 18.45
C LEU A 11 11.73 25.89 19.72
N VAL A 12 11.77 26.76 20.73
CA VAL A 12 12.52 26.52 22.00
C VAL A 12 11.60 26.49 23.24
N GLY A 13 10.29 26.47 23.09
CA GLY A 13 9.34 26.65 24.19
C GLY A 13 8.56 25.43 24.70
N ILE A 14 8.77 24.19 24.20
CA ILE A 14 7.97 23.02 24.61
C ILE A 14 8.89 21.82 24.95
N MET A 15 9.85 22.00 25.84
CA MET A 15 10.58 20.88 26.46
C MET A 15 10.98 21.21 27.89
N ALA A 16 9.99 21.47 28.76
CA ALA A 16 10.21 21.45 30.20
C ALA A 16 8.87 21.42 30.90
N LEU A 17 8.23 20.23 31.04
CA LEU A 17 7.24 19.95 32.06
C LEU A 17 6.74 18.50 31.97
N SER A 18 7.57 17.56 32.43
CA SER A 18 7.06 16.26 32.91
C SER A 18 8.16 15.47 33.61
N MET A 19 8.56 15.95 34.77
CA MET A 19 9.17 15.10 35.81
C MET A 19 8.62 15.59 37.12
N THR A 20 7.68 14.82 37.68
CA THR A 20 7.50 14.55 39.11
C THR A 20 6.15 13.87 39.35
N ALA A 21 6.18 12.62 39.72
CA ALA A 21 5.46 12.07 40.88
C ALA A 21 5.61 10.54 40.89
N CYS A 22 6.58 10.08 41.63
CA CYS A 22 6.52 8.79 42.34
C CYS A 22 5.81 9.01 43.67
N GLY A 23 4.98 8.01 44.10
CA GLY A 23 4.52 7.95 45.48
C GLY A 23 3.18 7.26 45.64
N ASP A 24 3.21 5.97 45.88
CA ASP A 24 2.77 5.19 47.04
C ASP A 24 1.28 4.85 47.25
N SER A 25 1.07 3.51 47.23
CA SER A 25 0.18 2.64 48.01
C SER A 25 -1.29 2.96 48.30
N GLY A 26 -2.12 1.93 48.07
CA GLY A 26 -3.36 1.73 48.83
C GLY A 26 -4.42 0.89 48.11
N GLU A 27 -4.52 -0.37 48.56
CA GLU A 27 -5.58 -1.36 48.23
C GLU A 27 -7.00 -0.84 48.42
N THR A 28 -7.95 -1.22 47.59
CA THR A 28 -9.07 -2.12 47.99
C THR A 28 -10.05 -2.36 46.85
N SER A 29 -10.44 -3.62 46.80
CA SER A 29 -11.44 -4.35 45.99
C SER A 29 -12.83 -3.67 45.86
N THR A 30 -13.53 -3.87 44.74
CA THR A 30 -14.68 -4.79 44.57
C THR A 30 -15.38 -4.59 43.23
N ASP A 31 -15.53 -5.74 42.54
CA ASP A 31 -16.65 -6.29 41.73
C ASP A 31 -17.42 -5.47 40.67
N ALA A 32 -17.35 -6.07 39.50
CA ALA A 32 -18.42 -6.65 38.67
C ALA A 32 -18.87 -5.88 37.41
N ALA A 33 -18.73 -6.63 36.33
CA ALA A 33 -19.62 -6.88 35.20
C ALA A 33 -19.41 -6.16 33.87
N SER A 34 -18.86 -6.92 32.92
CA SER A 34 -19.41 -7.29 31.62
C SER A 34 -19.60 -6.22 30.55
N GLY A 35 -18.85 -6.33 29.49
CA GLY A 35 -19.11 -5.72 28.18
C GLY A 35 -17.94 -5.98 27.22
N GLY A 36 -18.12 -6.94 26.28
CA GLY A 36 -17.07 -7.45 25.41
C GLY A 36 -16.50 -6.42 24.43
N GLY A 37 -15.22 -6.24 24.48
CA GLY A 37 -14.41 -5.63 23.45
C GLY A 37 -13.47 -6.72 22.94
N SER A 38 -13.54 -7.02 21.66
CA SER A 38 -12.63 -7.95 20.98
C SER A 38 -11.28 -7.26 20.86
N THR A 39 -10.41 -7.53 21.82
CA THR A 39 -8.98 -7.29 21.67
C THR A 39 -8.42 -8.42 20.81
N ALA A 40 -7.84 -8.09 19.66
CA ALA A 40 -6.96 -8.99 18.96
C ALA A 40 -5.77 -9.30 19.86
N GLU A 41 -5.81 -10.48 20.43
CA GLU A 41 -4.73 -11.07 21.20
C GLU A 41 -3.62 -11.43 20.21
N SER A 42 -2.46 -10.80 20.37
CA SER A 42 -1.22 -11.29 19.79
C SER A 42 -0.97 -12.68 20.37
N THR A 43 -1.25 -13.70 19.58
CA THR A 43 -0.82 -15.07 19.87
C THR A 43 0.69 -15.13 19.76
N GLU A 44 1.38 -15.09 20.89
CA GLU A 44 2.71 -15.66 21.01
C GLU A 44 2.59 -17.18 20.77
N GLY A 45 2.84 -17.58 19.53
CA GLY A 45 3.05 -18.99 19.19
C GLY A 45 4.34 -19.46 19.83
N ALA A 46 4.23 -20.35 20.82
CA ALA A 46 5.35 -21.07 21.38
C ALA A 46 5.92 -22.03 20.33
N GLY A 47 6.78 -21.51 19.44
CA GLY A 47 7.71 -22.29 18.63
C GLY A 47 8.94 -22.61 19.46
N THR A 48 9.41 -23.84 19.41
CA THR A 48 10.64 -24.34 20.02
C THR A 48 11.80 -23.44 19.67
N SER A 49 12.36 -22.74 20.66
CA SER A 49 13.50 -21.84 20.55
C SER A 49 14.72 -22.56 19.99
N ALA A 50 15.05 -22.33 18.72
CA ALA A 50 16.44 -22.34 18.29
C ALA A 50 17.17 -21.21 19.05
N SER A 51 18.38 -21.45 19.48
CA SER A 51 19.19 -20.50 20.23
C SER A 51 19.29 -19.18 19.49
N GLY A 52 19.10 -18.05 20.17
CA GLY A 52 18.82 -16.71 19.61
C GLY A 52 19.86 -16.08 18.69
N ASP A 53 20.85 -16.80 18.17
CA ASP A 53 21.93 -16.30 17.29
C ASP A 53 21.82 -16.78 15.82
N ASP A 54 20.93 -17.68 15.47
CA ASP A 54 20.92 -18.33 14.14
C ASP A 54 19.68 -18.01 13.27
N LYS A 55 18.84 -17.04 13.64
CA LYS A 55 17.66 -16.68 12.86
C LYS A 55 17.90 -15.43 11.99
N LEU A 56 17.30 -15.42 10.79
CA LEU A 56 17.26 -14.25 9.92
C LEU A 56 16.10 -13.33 10.36
N VAL A 57 16.38 -12.05 10.58
CA VAL A 57 15.36 -11.07 11.00
C VAL A 57 14.91 -10.22 9.82
N VAL A 58 13.63 -10.30 9.48
CA VAL A 58 12.99 -9.57 8.36
C VAL A 58 12.01 -8.54 8.89
N TRP A 59 12.22 -7.27 8.61
CA TRP A 59 11.23 -6.23 8.89
C TRP A 59 10.46 -5.88 7.63
N THR A 60 9.13 -5.94 7.72
CA THR A 60 8.22 -5.76 6.61
C THR A 60 6.97 -4.99 7.02
N LEU A 61 6.26 -4.44 6.03
CA LEU A 61 4.90 -3.91 6.19
C LEU A 61 3.84 -4.86 5.57
N SER A 62 4.27 -5.92 4.86
CA SER A 62 3.41 -6.90 4.22
C SER A 62 3.41 -8.23 4.96
N ASN A 63 2.22 -8.81 5.14
CA ASN A 63 2.06 -10.16 5.72
C ASN A 63 2.61 -11.27 4.81
N ASP A 64 2.74 -11.03 3.51
CA ASP A 64 3.23 -12.00 2.54
C ASP A 64 4.61 -12.57 2.93
N LEU A 65 5.44 -11.73 3.58
CA LEU A 65 6.77 -12.13 4.02
C LEU A 65 6.75 -13.15 5.16
N ILE A 66 5.63 -13.33 5.86
CA ILE A 66 5.45 -14.43 6.83
C ILE A 66 5.45 -15.75 6.06
N ASP A 67 4.64 -15.85 5.01
CA ASP A 67 4.51 -17.07 4.21
C ASP A 67 5.81 -17.42 3.47
N PHE A 68 6.50 -16.41 2.92
CA PHE A 68 7.83 -16.60 2.33
C PHE A 68 8.86 -17.06 3.38
N GLY A 69 8.83 -16.50 4.58
CA GLY A 69 9.71 -16.86 5.68
C GLY A 69 9.53 -18.31 6.12
N GLU A 70 8.27 -18.72 6.34
CA GLU A 70 7.92 -20.09 6.71
C GLU A 70 8.38 -21.09 5.65
N ARG A 71 8.13 -20.79 4.37
CA ARG A 71 8.55 -21.65 3.27
C ARG A 71 10.08 -21.73 3.11
N PHE A 72 10.78 -20.62 3.32
CA PHE A 72 12.24 -20.61 3.32
C PHE A 72 12.81 -21.48 4.43
N GLU A 73 12.26 -21.39 5.64
CA GLU A 73 12.65 -22.22 6.77
C GLU A 73 12.37 -23.70 6.49
N GLU A 74 11.22 -24.04 5.91
CA GLU A 74 10.91 -25.42 5.52
C GLU A 74 11.92 -26.02 4.54
N GLN A 75 12.40 -25.22 3.59
CA GLN A 75 13.31 -25.69 2.55
C GLN A 75 14.78 -25.69 2.96
N THR A 76 15.20 -24.75 3.79
CA THR A 76 16.61 -24.53 4.12
C THR A 76 16.98 -24.94 5.54
N GLY A 77 16.00 -25.00 6.45
CA GLY A 77 16.21 -25.18 7.88
C GLY A 77 16.71 -23.91 8.58
N VAL A 78 16.77 -22.77 7.90
CA VAL A 78 17.15 -21.48 8.48
C VAL A 78 15.90 -20.82 9.05
N ALA A 79 15.88 -20.57 10.36
CA ALA A 79 14.77 -19.89 11.01
C ALA A 79 14.65 -18.43 10.54
N VAL A 80 13.41 -17.98 10.27
CA VAL A 80 13.10 -16.60 9.85
C VAL A 80 12.16 -15.96 10.87
N ASP A 81 12.56 -14.81 11.40
CA ASP A 81 11.75 -13.98 12.29
C ASP A 81 11.19 -12.80 11.52
N THR A 82 9.96 -12.93 11.04
CA THR A 82 9.29 -11.88 10.26
C THR A 82 8.52 -10.94 11.18
N VAL A 83 8.95 -9.69 11.24
CA VAL A 83 8.34 -8.63 12.06
C VAL A 83 7.53 -7.71 11.15
N VAL A 84 6.20 -7.83 11.20
CA VAL A 84 5.30 -6.92 10.49
C VAL A 84 5.13 -5.64 11.29
N ILE A 85 5.39 -4.50 10.66
CA ILE A 85 5.34 -3.17 11.27
C ILE A 85 4.28 -2.36 10.56
N GLU A 86 3.39 -1.74 11.35
CA GLU A 86 2.36 -0.83 10.81
C GLU A 86 2.97 0.24 9.89
N PRO A 87 2.41 0.48 8.69
CA PRO A 87 2.98 1.40 7.70
C PRO A 87 3.27 2.80 8.23
N ALA A 88 2.41 3.34 9.10
CA ALA A 88 2.59 4.67 9.70
C ALA A 88 3.85 4.77 10.59
N ASN A 89 4.28 3.66 11.17
CA ASN A 89 5.43 3.59 12.09
C ASN A 89 6.70 3.08 11.39
N TYR A 90 6.55 2.48 10.20
CA TYR A 90 7.61 1.75 9.52
C TYR A 90 8.85 2.60 9.23
N PRO A 91 8.76 3.77 8.55
CA PRO A 91 9.95 4.57 8.22
C PRO A 91 10.71 5.03 9.47
N THR A 92 10.00 5.47 10.50
CA THR A 92 10.63 5.94 11.75
C THR A 92 11.34 4.82 12.49
N LYS A 93 10.74 3.62 12.55
CA LYS A 93 11.32 2.47 13.22
C LYS A 93 12.58 1.98 12.49
N VAL A 94 12.51 1.84 11.17
CA VAL A 94 13.66 1.45 10.33
C VAL A 94 14.79 2.48 10.47
N GLN A 95 14.49 3.77 10.30
CA GLN A 95 15.48 4.83 10.43
C GLN A 95 16.16 4.82 11.80
N THR A 96 15.38 4.62 12.88
CA THR A 96 15.92 4.62 14.25
C THR A 96 16.92 3.47 14.46
N ALA A 97 16.58 2.25 14.03
CA ALA A 97 17.46 1.09 14.15
C ALA A 97 18.76 1.29 13.34
N LEU A 98 18.64 1.73 12.09
CA LEU A 98 19.78 1.93 11.21
C LEU A 98 20.71 3.06 11.69
N LEU A 99 20.17 4.17 12.18
CA LEU A 99 20.97 5.24 12.78
C LEU A 99 21.58 4.83 14.13
N GLY A 100 20.92 3.93 14.86
CA GLY A 100 21.43 3.36 16.11
C GLY A 100 22.62 2.41 15.93
N GLY A 101 22.86 1.93 14.71
CA GLY A 101 23.91 0.97 14.41
C GLY A 101 23.57 -0.44 14.88
N GLU A 102 22.28 -0.77 14.96
CA GLU A 102 21.81 -2.10 15.33
C GLU A 102 22.05 -3.09 14.19
N SER A 103 22.45 -4.31 14.50
CA SER A 103 22.68 -5.38 13.50
C SER A 103 21.41 -6.01 12.96
N GLU A 104 20.28 -5.66 13.49
CA GLU A 104 18.94 -6.05 13.06
C GLU A 104 18.14 -4.82 12.66
N PRO A 105 17.28 -4.96 11.65
CA PRO A 105 16.98 -6.16 10.86
C PRO A 105 18.12 -6.56 9.90
N ASP A 106 18.12 -7.84 9.49
CA ASP A 106 19.01 -8.33 8.42
C ASP A 106 18.46 -7.94 7.05
N ILE A 107 17.12 -7.97 6.92
CA ILE A 107 16.38 -7.64 5.71
C ILE A 107 15.35 -6.55 6.01
N ILE A 108 15.32 -5.57 5.12
CA ILE A 108 14.38 -4.45 5.14
C ILE A 108 13.50 -4.58 3.90
N VAL A 109 12.18 -4.67 4.13
CA VAL A 109 11.20 -4.86 3.07
C VAL A 109 10.18 -3.73 3.09
N GLY A 110 10.00 -3.06 1.97
CA GLY A 110 9.02 -1.97 1.90
C GLY A 110 8.65 -1.55 0.49
N GLU A 111 7.75 -0.60 0.41
CA GLU A 111 7.39 0.02 -0.86
C GLU A 111 8.42 1.06 -1.29
N PRO A 112 8.59 1.31 -2.61
CA PRO A 112 9.58 2.27 -3.13
C PRO A 112 9.50 3.63 -2.45
N LYS A 113 8.32 4.21 -2.33
CA LYS A 113 8.08 5.52 -1.71
C LYS A 113 8.52 5.62 -0.24
N MET A 114 8.75 4.47 0.42
CA MET A 114 9.25 4.41 1.80
C MET A 114 10.75 4.14 1.87
N LEU A 115 11.31 3.50 0.84
CA LEU A 115 12.69 3.03 0.82
C LEU A 115 13.65 3.95 0.06
N GLU A 116 13.16 4.75 -0.89
CA GLU A 116 14.00 5.62 -1.74
C GLU A 116 14.94 6.51 -0.93
N ASP A 117 14.45 7.15 0.14
CA ASP A 117 15.28 8.00 1.02
C ASP A 117 16.38 7.20 1.74
N PHE A 118 16.21 5.89 1.91
CA PHE A 118 17.16 5.02 2.58
C PHE A 118 18.19 4.42 1.62
N TYR A 119 17.88 4.30 0.34
CA TYR A 119 18.79 3.77 -0.66
C TYR A 119 20.05 4.62 -0.78
N ASP A 120 19.93 5.93 -0.90
CA ASP A 120 21.04 6.88 -0.99
C ASP A 120 21.73 7.12 0.37
N ALA A 121 21.09 6.77 1.48
CA ALA A 121 21.64 6.94 2.81
C ALA A 121 22.70 5.87 3.21
N GLY A 122 22.91 4.86 2.36
CA GLY A 122 23.89 3.79 2.61
C GLY A 122 23.44 2.75 3.63
N PHE A 123 22.15 2.64 3.87
CA PHE A 123 21.57 1.64 4.77
C PHE A 123 21.38 0.26 4.14
N PHE A 124 21.49 0.17 2.83
CA PHE A 124 21.36 -1.07 2.07
C PHE A 124 22.70 -1.49 1.46
N GLU A 125 22.91 -2.79 1.34
CA GLU A 125 24.05 -3.35 0.62
C GLU A 125 24.02 -2.94 -0.86
N ASP A 126 25.21 -2.88 -1.46
CA ASP A 126 25.39 -2.78 -2.91
C ASP A 126 25.29 -4.18 -3.51
N LEU A 127 24.10 -4.52 -4.01
CA LEU A 127 23.83 -5.83 -4.57
C LEU A 127 24.54 -6.06 -5.92
N ASN A 128 25.11 -5.03 -6.55
CA ASN A 128 25.90 -5.18 -7.78
C ASN A 128 27.31 -5.74 -7.49
N GLN A 129 27.78 -5.64 -6.26
CA GLN A 129 29.11 -6.13 -5.86
C GLN A 129 29.09 -7.62 -5.49
N ALA A 130 30.26 -8.24 -5.53
CA ALA A 130 30.44 -9.59 -4.98
C ALA A 130 30.20 -9.56 -3.43
N PRO A 131 29.56 -10.57 -2.85
CA PRO A 131 29.22 -11.86 -3.46
C PRO A 131 27.88 -11.87 -4.20
N TYR A 132 27.09 -10.79 -4.18
CA TYR A 132 25.71 -10.73 -4.67
C TYR A 132 25.63 -10.81 -6.21
N ASN A 133 26.40 -9.97 -6.92
CA ASN A 133 26.44 -9.88 -8.38
C ASN A 133 25.02 -9.83 -9.00
N ALA A 134 24.12 -9.05 -8.40
CA ALA A 134 22.69 -9.02 -8.76
C ALA A 134 22.48 -8.66 -10.24
N GLN A 135 23.38 -7.92 -10.86
CA GLN A 135 23.31 -7.55 -12.27
C GLN A 135 23.24 -8.77 -13.22
N ASP A 136 23.77 -9.92 -12.79
CA ASP A 136 23.68 -11.17 -13.58
C ASP A 136 22.25 -11.69 -13.71
N TYR A 137 21.31 -11.18 -12.91
CA TYR A 137 19.90 -11.56 -12.87
C TYR A 137 18.98 -10.49 -13.48
N ALA A 138 19.49 -9.32 -13.86
CA ALA A 138 18.68 -8.18 -14.32
C ALA A 138 17.72 -8.53 -15.45
N ASP A 139 18.16 -9.36 -16.41
CA ASP A 139 17.35 -9.79 -17.56
C ASP A 139 16.18 -10.72 -17.18
N GLN A 140 16.23 -11.32 -15.99
CA GLN A 140 15.19 -12.23 -15.48
C GLN A 140 14.04 -11.49 -14.81
N ILE A 141 14.23 -10.25 -14.41
CA ILE A 141 13.22 -9.42 -13.75
C ILE A 141 12.60 -8.43 -14.75
N VAL A 142 11.33 -8.11 -14.57
CA VAL A 142 10.64 -7.08 -15.37
C VAL A 142 11.37 -5.74 -15.24
N ASP A 143 11.67 -5.10 -16.35
CA ASP A 143 12.61 -3.97 -16.45
C ASP A 143 12.30 -2.80 -15.52
N TYR A 144 11.02 -2.42 -15.36
CA TYR A 144 10.67 -1.30 -14.49
C TYR A 144 10.86 -1.67 -13.01
N VAL A 145 10.55 -2.92 -12.63
CA VAL A 145 10.74 -3.42 -11.26
C VAL A 145 12.22 -3.40 -10.89
N TRP A 146 13.08 -3.84 -11.81
CA TRP A 146 14.52 -3.78 -11.61
C TRP A 146 15.01 -2.35 -11.37
N LYS A 147 14.55 -1.39 -12.19
CA LYS A 147 14.96 0.02 -12.10
C LYS A 147 14.50 0.69 -10.80
N VAL A 148 13.31 0.38 -10.34
CA VAL A 148 12.75 0.97 -9.11
C VAL A 148 13.53 0.53 -7.86
N GLY A 149 14.17 -0.63 -7.88
CA GLY A 149 15.02 -1.10 -6.79
C GLY A 149 16.44 -0.48 -6.76
N GLN A 150 16.74 0.48 -7.65
CA GLN A 150 18.03 1.15 -7.74
C GLN A 150 18.05 2.49 -6.99
N ASP A 151 19.22 2.86 -6.50
CA ASP A 151 19.46 4.19 -5.96
C ASP A 151 19.68 5.24 -7.08
N SER A 152 19.94 6.49 -6.69
CA SER A 152 20.19 7.61 -7.62
C SER A 152 21.41 7.42 -8.52
N GLU A 153 22.36 6.54 -8.16
CA GLU A 153 23.56 6.20 -8.92
C GLU A 153 23.37 4.95 -9.80
N GLY A 154 22.22 4.31 -9.75
CA GLY A 154 21.90 3.09 -10.50
C GLY A 154 22.41 1.81 -9.85
N ILE A 155 22.75 1.85 -8.56
CA ILE A 155 23.16 0.69 -7.79
C ILE A 155 21.92 -0.06 -7.31
N GLN A 156 21.86 -1.37 -7.54
CA GLN A 156 20.76 -2.19 -7.05
C GLN A 156 20.81 -2.31 -5.53
N ARG A 157 19.75 -1.85 -4.86
CA ARG A 157 19.60 -1.85 -3.40
C ARG A 157 18.57 -2.86 -2.90
N ALA A 158 17.53 -3.08 -3.70
CA ALA A 158 16.49 -4.04 -3.39
C ALA A 158 15.90 -4.65 -4.67
N ILE A 159 15.26 -5.82 -4.56
CA ILE A 159 14.57 -6.50 -5.66
C ILE A 159 13.16 -6.84 -5.17
N SER A 160 12.15 -6.66 -6.03
CA SER A 160 10.78 -7.05 -5.70
C SER A 160 10.41 -8.40 -6.33
N TYR A 161 9.62 -9.20 -5.61
CA TYR A 161 9.07 -10.45 -6.14
C TYR A 161 7.83 -10.22 -7.02
N GLN A 162 7.21 -9.04 -6.98
CA GLN A 162 5.94 -8.77 -7.66
C GLN A 162 6.03 -7.62 -8.66
N ILE A 163 5.16 -7.64 -9.67
CA ILE A 163 4.81 -6.49 -10.49
C ILE A 163 3.52 -5.87 -9.97
N THR A 164 3.32 -4.56 -10.19
CA THR A 164 2.13 -3.86 -9.72
C THR A 164 1.51 -2.96 -10.79
N PRO A 165 1.29 -3.47 -12.03
CA PRO A 165 0.66 -2.68 -13.07
C PRO A 165 -0.78 -2.32 -12.69
N ALA A 166 -1.21 -1.12 -13.06
CA ALA A 166 -2.55 -0.63 -12.78
C ALA A 166 -3.57 -1.02 -13.85
N GLY A 167 -4.80 -1.20 -13.42
CA GLY A 167 -5.98 -1.43 -14.25
C GLY A 167 -7.22 -0.78 -13.67
N ILE A 168 -8.29 -0.77 -14.46
CA ILE A 168 -9.62 -0.36 -13.98
C ILE A 168 -10.44 -1.61 -13.72
N TYR A 169 -10.78 -1.85 -12.46
CA TYR A 169 -11.68 -2.90 -12.02
C TYR A 169 -13.11 -2.39 -12.07
N TYR A 170 -13.96 -2.98 -12.90
CA TYR A 170 -15.31 -2.45 -13.14
C TYR A 170 -16.41 -3.49 -12.95
N ARG A 171 -17.61 -3.05 -12.63
CA ARG A 171 -18.83 -3.86 -12.53
C ARG A 171 -19.36 -4.17 -13.92
N ARG A 172 -19.28 -5.43 -14.33
CA ARG A 172 -19.73 -5.93 -15.64
C ARG A 172 -21.24 -5.81 -15.84
N ASP A 173 -22.01 -6.04 -14.79
CA ASP A 173 -23.46 -5.89 -14.81
C ASP A 173 -23.89 -4.44 -15.07
N ILE A 174 -23.26 -3.47 -14.37
CA ILE A 174 -23.52 -2.04 -14.58
C ILE A 174 -23.05 -1.61 -15.99
N ALA A 175 -21.88 -2.08 -16.43
CA ALA A 175 -21.38 -1.80 -17.77
C ALA A 175 -22.40 -2.24 -18.85
N LYS A 176 -22.96 -3.42 -18.70
CA LYS A 176 -23.96 -3.98 -19.62
C LYS A 176 -25.28 -3.22 -19.57
N GLU A 177 -25.71 -2.82 -18.37
CA GLU A 177 -26.95 -2.05 -18.19
C GLU A 177 -26.84 -0.66 -18.81
N VAL A 178 -25.78 0.09 -18.49
CA VAL A 178 -25.67 1.51 -18.86
C VAL A 178 -25.09 1.71 -20.26
N PHE A 179 -24.11 0.88 -20.67
CA PHE A 179 -23.37 1.03 -21.91
C PHE A 179 -23.64 -0.07 -22.95
N GLY A 180 -24.38 -1.12 -22.58
CA GLY A 180 -24.77 -2.21 -23.48
C GLY A 180 -23.68 -3.27 -23.72
N THR A 181 -22.54 -3.18 -23.03
CA THR A 181 -21.41 -4.12 -23.15
C THR A 181 -20.75 -4.35 -21.81
N ASP A 182 -20.21 -5.55 -21.62
CA ASP A 182 -19.34 -5.92 -20.50
C ASP A 182 -17.96 -6.44 -20.98
N ASP A 183 -17.67 -6.24 -22.26
CA ASP A 183 -16.39 -6.60 -22.87
C ASP A 183 -15.27 -5.65 -22.40
N PRO A 184 -14.13 -6.15 -21.86
CA PRO A 184 -13.08 -5.33 -21.32
C PRO A 184 -12.48 -4.32 -22.31
N ASP A 185 -12.32 -4.69 -23.58
CA ASP A 185 -11.74 -3.81 -24.59
C ASP A 185 -12.71 -2.65 -24.93
N GLU A 186 -14.03 -2.91 -24.93
CA GLU A 186 -15.04 -1.88 -25.15
C GLU A 186 -15.21 -0.98 -23.91
N VAL A 187 -15.19 -1.58 -22.71
CA VAL A 187 -15.29 -0.81 -21.44
C VAL A 187 -14.02 0.05 -21.24
N GLY A 188 -12.84 -0.44 -21.59
CA GLY A 188 -11.60 0.35 -21.55
C GLY A 188 -11.67 1.65 -22.34
N LYS A 189 -12.45 1.71 -23.43
CA LYS A 189 -12.66 2.94 -24.21
C LYS A 189 -13.40 4.04 -23.44
N LEU A 190 -14.15 3.67 -22.39
CA LEU A 190 -14.85 4.60 -21.51
C LEU A 190 -13.86 5.35 -20.57
N PHE A 191 -12.63 4.85 -20.45
CA PHE A 191 -11.58 5.39 -19.58
C PHE A 191 -10.37 5.91 -20.35
N LYS A 192 -10.42 5.99 -21.69
CA LYS A 192 -9.28 6.30 -22.55
C LYS A 192 -8.62 7.67 -22.31
N ASP A 193 -9.37 8.64 -21.80
CA ASP A 193 -8.91 10.00 -21.48
C ASP A 193 -9.87 10.68 -20.47
N TYR A 194 -9.41 11.71 -19.78
CA TYR A 194 -10.18 12.38 -18.74
C TYR A 194 -11.50 13.00 -19.23
N PRO A 195 -11.60 13.64 -20.40
CA PRO A 195 -12.91 14.06 -20.92
C PRO A 195 -13.90 12.91 -21.09
N THR A 196 -13.43 11.77 -21.59
CA THR A 196 -14.28 10.58 -21.75
C THR A 196 -14.70 10.00 -20.40
N ILE A 197 -13.81 10.01 -19.40
CA ILE A 197 -14.12 9.60 -18.02
C ILE A 197 -15.23 10.47 -17.44
N LEU A 198 -15.18 11.79 -17.62
CA LEU A 198 -16.22 12.71 -17.13
C LEU A 198 -17.57 12.47 -17.83
N ASP A 199 -17.58 12.24 -19.13
CA ASP A 199 -18.81 11.89 -19.88
C ASP A 199 -19.40 10.54 -19.41
N THR A 200 -18.53 9.56 -19.15
CA THR A 200 -18.90 8.25 -18.59
C THR A 200 -19.48 8.40 -17.20
N ALA A 201 -18.84 9.18 -16.36
CA ALA A 201 -19.28 9.46 -14.99
C ALA A 201 -20.65 10.12 -14.94
N GLN A 202 -20.91 11.08 -15.85
CA GLN A 202 -22.21 11.74 -15.92
C GLN A 202 -23.33 10.75 -16.32
N LYS A 203 -23.07 9.85 -17.29
CA LYS A 203 -24.03 8.82 -17.70
C LYS A 203 -24.34 7.84 -16.57
N LEU A 204 -23.32 7.45 -15.81
CA LEU A 204 -23.48 6.60 -14.64
C LEU A 204 -24.31 7.29 -13.56
N LYS A 205 -24.03 8.56 -13.27
CA LYS A 205 -24.81 9.36 -12.32
C LYS A 205 -26.28 9.48 -12.72
N ASP A 206 -26.56 9.73 -14.00
CA ASP A 206 -27.91 9.83 -14.54
C ASP A 206 -28.68 8.48 -14.42
N ALA A 207 -27.93 7.35 -14.38
CA ALA A 207 -28.47 6.01 -14.14
C ALA A 207 -28.53 5.62 -12.65
N GLY A 208 -28.07 6.49 -11.72
CA GLY A 208 -28.12 6.25 -10.28
C GLY A 208 -26.83 5.67 -9.68
N TYR A 209 -25.75 5.59 -10.46
CA TYR A 209 -24.45 5.06 -10.05
C TYR A 209 -23.42 6.16 -9.80
N ARG A 210 -22.27 5.82 -9.20
CA ARG A 210 -21.08 6.65 -9.15
C ARG A 210 -19.94 5.97 -9.91
N ILE A 211 -19.14 6.76 -10.63
CA ILE A 211 -18.07 6.16 -11.45
C ILE A 211 -16.98 5.53 -10.60
N PHE A 212 -16.53 6.21 -9.54
CA PHE A 212 -15.48 5.78 -8.66
C PHE A 212 -15.88 5.90 -7.18
N SER A 213 -15.15 5.22 -6.31
CA SER A 213 -15.29 5.36 -4.87
C SER A 213 -14.90 6.77 -4.41
N SER A 214 -13.78 7.29 -4.92
CA SER A 214 -13.30 8.66 -4.68
C SER A 214 -12.68 9.27 -5.93
N ASP A 215 -12.38 10.55 -5.90
CA ASP A 215 -11.63 11.26 -6.93
C ASP A 215 -10.17 10.79 -7.04
N ALA A 216 -9.62 10.19 -5.98
CA ALA A 216 -8.26 9.68 -5.93
C ALA A 216 -8.04 8.37 -6.71
N GLU A 217 -9.09 7.64 -7.11
CA GLU A 217 -8.98 6.35 -7.81
C GLU A 217 -8.15 6.40 -9.10
N MET A 218 -8.08 7.55 -9.74
CA MET A 218 -7.29 7.75 -10.96
C MET A 218 -5.83 8.17 -10.69
N GLY A 219 -5.44 8.27 -9.42
CA GLY A 219 -4.09 8.70 -9.02
C GLY A 219 -2.97 7.85 -9.60
N VAL A 220 -3.20 6.54 -9.68
CA VAL A 220 -2.23 5.59 -10.26
C VAL A 220 -1.95 5.84 -11.75
N PHE A 221 -2.79 6.61 -12.44
CA PHE A 221 -2.65 7.00 -13.85
C PHE A 221 -2.21 8.47 -14.03
N SER A 222 -1.85 9.17 -12.96
CA SER A 222 -1.53 10.61 -12.98
C SER A 222 -0.16 10.95 -13.57
N GLY A 223 0.61 9.96 -14.04
CA GLY A 223 1.93 10.09 -14.63
C GLY A 223 3.03 9.50 -13.76
N ASP A 224 4.14 9.18 -14.42
CA ASP A 224 5.30 8.46 -13.87
C ASP A 224 6.61 9.29 -13.91
N SER A 225 6.54 10.57 -14.33
CA SER A 225 7.72 11.41 -14.37
C SER A 225 8.27 11.73 -12.98
N ALA A 226 9.59 11.89 -12.87
CA ALA A 226 10.22 12.28 -11.60
C ALA A 226 9.67 13.61 -11.08
N TRP A 227 9.41 13.70 -9.78
CA TRP A 227 8.96 14.93 -9.12
C TRP A 227 10.03 16.03 -9.10
N VAL A 228 11.30 15.63 -9.12
CA VAL A 228 12.44 16.55 -9.16
C VAL A 228 13.32 16.21 -10.35
N VAL A 229 13.57 17.17 -11.21
CA VAL A 229 14.47 17.07 -12.36
C VAL A 229 15.50 18.19 -12.26
N ASP A 230 16.78 17.87 -12.28
CA ASP A 230 17.89 18.83 -12.15
C ASP A 230 17.75 19.75 -10.91
N GLY A 231 17.23 19.22 -9.80
CA GLY A 231 17.00 19.98 -8.56
C GLY A 231 15.80 20.92 -8.58
N VAL A 232 14.94 20.83 -9.58
CA VAL A 232 13.74 21.64 -9.75
C VAL A 232 12.49 20.78 -9.65
N LEU A 233 11.49 21.25 -8.90
CA LEU A 233 10.18 20.59 -8.82
C LEU A 233 9.54 20.50 -10.21
N ASN A 234 9.24 19.27 -10.62
CA ASN A 234 8.62 18.95 -11.90
C ASN A 234 7.14 18.59 -11.70
N VAL A 235 6.26 19.58 -11.85
CA VAL A 235 4.82 19.32 -11.94
C VAL A 235 4.46 19.34 -13.42
N ASP A 236 4.44 18.18 -14.04
CA ASP A 236 4.13 18.05 -15.45
C ASP A 236 2.63 18.20 -15.77
N GLN A 237 2.29 18.21 -17.07
CA GLN A 237 0.92 18.41 -17.52
C GLN A 237 -0.01 17.28 -17.08
N ALA A 238 0.47 16.03 -17.02
CA ALA A 238 -0.36 14.88 -16.58
C ALA A 238 -0.86 15.05 -15.15
N ARG A 239 -0.02 15.62 -14.26
CA ARG A 239 -0.41 15.93 -12.88
C ARG A 239 -1.42 17.06 -12.80
N PHE A 240 -1.28 18.10 -13.60
CA PHE A 240 -2.29 19.16 -13.68
C PHE A 240 -3.62 18.63 -14.22
N ASP A 241 -3.59 17.82 -15.28
CA ASP A 241 -4.79 17.23 -15.87
C ASP A 241 -5.50 16.31 -14.86
N TYR A 242 -4.73 15.55 -14.06
CA TYR A 242 -5.29 14.74 -12.98
C TYR A 242 -5.93 15.60 -11.88
N MET A 243 -5.29 16.68 -11.46
CA MET A 243 -5.86 17.62 -10.48
C MET A 243 -7.17 18.23 -11.00
N ASP A 244 -7.23 18.62 -12.27
CA ASP A 244 -8.44 19.14 -12.90
C ASP A 244 -9.53 18.07 -12.94
N LEU A 245 -9.19 16.82 -13.23
CA LEU A 245 -10.13 15.69 -13.16
C LEU A 245 -10.70 15.51 -11.74
N CYS A 246 -9.85 15.53 -10.71
CA CYS A 246 -10.31 15.41 -9.31
C CYS A 246 -11.28 16.55 -8.94
N VAL A 247 -10.95 17.79 -9.32
CA VAL A 247 -11.82 18.95 -9.10
C VAL A 247 -13.17 18.78 -9.79
N ASP A 248 -13.17 18.33 -11.04
CA ASP A 248 -14.40 18.10 -11.80
C ASP A 248 -15.25 16.95 -11.22
N LEU A 249 -14.63 15.82 -10.86
CA LEU A 249 -15.31 14.70 -10.22
C LEU A 249 -16.00 15.14 -8.92
N TYR A 250 -15.28 15.90 -8.10
CA TYR A 250 -15.78 16.42 -6.83
C TYR A 250 -16.91 17.43 -7.02
N GLN A 251 -16.68 18.48 -7.82
CA GLN A 251 -17.66 19.56 -8.01
C GLN A 251 -18.97 19.11 -8.67
N LYS A 252 -18.90 18.07 -9.51
CA LYS A 252 -20.05 17.51 -10.23
C LYS A 252 -20.73 16.37 -9.46
N ASP A 253 -20.22 16.03 -8.27
CA ASP A 253 -20.74 14.94 -7.44
C ASP A 253 -20.79 13.60 -8.22
N LEU A 254 -19.63 13.19 -8.76
CA LEU A 254 -19.54 12.01 -9.64
C LEU A 254 -18.95 10.78 -8.95
N THR A 255 -18.44 10.91 -7.73
CA THR A 255 -17.88 9.81 -6.90
C THR A 255 -18.72 9.53 -5.67
N ALA A 256 -18.45 8.42 -5.00
CA ALA A 256 -19.12 8.08 -3.74
C ALA A 256 -18.47 8.73 -2.53
N TYR A 257 -17.40 9.47 -2.71
CA TYR A 257 -16.58 10.08 -1.65
C TYR A 257 -16.04 9.08 -0.62
N ALA A 258 -15.79 7.87 -1.01
CA ALA A 258 -15.26 6.80 -0.18
C ALA A 258 -13.75 6.64 -0.43
N ASN A 259 -12.93 7.23 0.41
CA ASN A 259 -11.48 7.21 0.25
C ASN A 259 -10.90 5.80 0.43
N GLN A 260 -9.86 5.50 -0.32
CA GLN A 260 -9.15 4.21 -0.25
C GLN A 260 -8.83 3.81 1.20
N TRP A 261 -9.03 2.55 1.52
CA TRP A 261 -8.84 1.91 2.82
C TRP A 261 -9.85 2.29 3.91
N SER A 262 -10.80 3.21 3.64
CA SER A 262 -11.88 3.53 4.59
C SER A 262 -12.99 2.47 4.57
N THR A 263 -13.79 2.42 5.62
CA THR A 263 -14.97 1.54 5.69
C THR A 263 -15.90 1.67 4.47
N PRO A 264 -16.30 2.88 4.02
CA PRO A 264 -17.14 3.01 2.82
C PRO A 264 -16.47 2.54 1.53
N TRP A 265 -15.13 2.59 1.43
CA TRP A 265 -14.41 2.06 0.28
C TRP A 265 -14.58 0.54 0.14
N TYR A 266 -14.42 -0.19 1.24
CA TYR A 266 -14.67 -1.64 1.25
C TYR A 266 -16.16 -1.97 1.02
N GLN A 267 -17.07 -1.17 1.59
CA GLN A 267 -18.49 -1.34 1.33
C GLN A 267 -18.84 -1.14 -0.15
N ALA A 268 -18.22 -0.17 -0.82
CA ALA A 268 -18.40 0.07 -2.25
C ALA A 268 -17.98 -1.11 -3.13
N MET A 269 -16.99 -1.89 -2.71
CA MET A 269 -16.64 -3.16 -3.38
C MET A 269 -17.71 -4.23 -3.18
N ALA A 270 -18.27 -4.33 -1.97
CA ALA A 270 -19.29 -5.32 -1.63
C ALA A 270 -20.66 -5.03 -2.21
N GLY A 271 -20.94 -3.80 -2.68
CA GLY A 271 -22.24 -3.43 -3.25
C GLY A 271 -22.60 -1.98 -3.05
N GLU A 272 -23.64 -1.72 -2.27
CA GLU A 272 -24.13 -0.37 -2.02
C GLU A 272 -23.32 0.32 -0.90
N VAL A 273 -23.07 1.61 -1.10
CA VAL A 273 -22.42 2.48 -0.13
C VAL A 273 -23.33 3.69 0.14
N PRO A 274 -23.37 4.23 1.39
CA PRO A 274 -24.10 5.46 1.66
C PRO A 274 -23.63 6.59 0.74
N ILE A 275 -24.58 7.41 0.26
CA ILE A 275 -24.24 8.62 -0.50
C ILE A 275 -23.68 9.64 0.46
N LEU A 276 -22.35 9.72 0.51
CA LEU A 276 -21.65 10.73 1.27
C LEU A 276 -21.64 12.04 0.46
N THR A 277 -21.64 13.16 1.16
CA THR A 277 -21.46 14.47 0.55
C THR A 277 -20.12 15.06 0.99
N ALA A 278 -19.67 16.07 0.28
CA ALA A 278 -18.46 16.80 0.66
C ALA A 278 -18.50 17.33 2.10
N ASP A 279 -19.69 17.71 2.58
CA ASP A 279 -19.88 18.21 3.95
C ASP A 279 -19.72 17.09 5.01
N ILE A 280 -20.13 15.86 4.67
CA ILE A 280 -19.98 14.69 5.57
C ILE A 280 -18.53 14.21 5.58
N GLN A 281 -17.81 14.39 4.48
CA GLN A 281 -16.39 14.06 4.36
C GLN A 281 -15.44 15.08 4.97
N ASN A 282 -15.94 16.16 5.49
CA ASN A 282 -15.08 17.13 6.13
C ASN A 282 -14.52 16.50 7.41
N TYR A 283 -13.47 15.67 7.25
CA TYR A 283 -12.75 14.99 8.34
C TYR A 283 -12.28 15.94 9.46
N ALA A 284 -12.33 17.24 9.19
CA ALA A 284 -12.04 18.27 10.18
C ALA A 284 -13.15 18.45 11.23
N ASP A 285 -14.34 17.89 10.98
CA ASP A 285 -15.52 18.12 11.84
C ASP A 285 -15.89 16.89 12.70
N ASP A 286 -15.10 15.80 12.67
CA ASP A 286 -15.29 14.56 13.43
C ASP A 286 -16.72 13.97 13.35
N SER A 287 -17.55 14.39 12.39
CA SER A 287 -18.97 14.07 12.34
C SER A 287 -19.24 12.63 11.92
N VAL A 288 -18.34 12.01 11.13
CA VAL A 288 -18.41 10.60 10.72
C VAL A 288 -17.01 10.00 10.69
N ASN A 289 -16.75 9.05 11.58
CA ASN A 289 -15.50 8.30 11.56
C ASN A 289 -15.55 7.20 10.48
N VAL A 290 -14.97 7.46 9.33
CA VAL A 290 -14.92 6.52 8.19
C VAL A 290 -13.94 5.35 8.41
N TRP A 291 -13.13 5.40 9.46
CA TRP A 291 -12.13 4.38 9.79
C TRP A 291 -12.63 3.37 10.82
N ASP A 292 -13.76 3.64 11.47
CA ASP A 292 -14.44 2.72 12.38
C ASP A 292 -15.76 2.26 11.78
N ALA A 293 -15.85 0.95 11.49
CA ALA A 293 -17.01 0.37 10.83
C ALA A 293 -18.31 0.50 11.64
N THR A 294 -18.23 0.48 12.97
CA THR A 294 -19.39 0.58 13.87
C THR A 294 -19.89 2.01 13.93
N GLU A 295 -19.00 2.97 14.14
CA GLU A 295 -19.32 4.40 14.18
C GLU A 295 -19.86 4.85 12.82
N PHE A 296 -19.21 4.44 11.73
CA PHE A 296 -19.67 4.73 10.37
C PHE A 296 -21.08 4.20 10.09
N ALA A 297 -21.34 2.92 10.41
CA ALA A 297 -22.66 2.31 10.20
C ALA A 297 -23.77 3.02 11.00
N GLU A 298 -23.51 3.45 12.24
CA GLU A 298 -24.49 4.16 13.05
C GLU A 298 -24.71 5.58 12.52
N ALA A 299 -23.65 6.30 12.12
CA ALA A 299 -23.73 7.65 11.57
C ALA A 299 -24.46 7.72 10.21
N THR A 300 -24.35 6.68 9.40
CA THR A 300 -24.96 6.63 8.05
C THR A 300 -26.29 5.89 7.97
N LYS A 301 -26.82 5.48 9.10
CA LYS A 301 -28.06 4.71 9.19
C LYS A 301 -29.25 5.45 8.60
N GLY A 302 -29.85 4.84 7.56
CA GLY A 302 -31.03 5.37 6.87
C GLY A 302 -30.69 6.45 5.83
N MET A 303 -29.43 6.66 5.51
CA MET A 303 -29.04 7.46 4.35
C MET A 303 -29.37 6.72 3.04
N ASP A 304 -29.59 7.48 1.97
CA ASP A 304 -29.69 6.92 0.62
C ASP A 304 -28.35 6.29 0.23
N THR A 305 -28.41 5.21 -0.58
CA THR A 305 -27.23 4.47 -1.04
C THR A 305 -27.01 4.62 -2.55
N THR A 306 -25.79 4.35 -2.99
CA THR A 306 -25.42 4.25 -4.40
C THR A 306 -24.48 3.06 -4.60
N THR A 307 -24.27 2.65 -5.86
CA THR A 307 -23.28 1.63 -6.22
C THR A 307 -22.16 2.27 -7.03
N VAL A 308 -20.92 1.89 -6.70
CA VAL A 308 -19.72 2.31 -7.41
C VAL A 308 -19.51 1.41 -8.62
N PHE A 309 -19.19 2.04 -9.75
CA PHE A 309 -18.96 1.33 -11.02
C PHE A 309 -17.56 0.76 -11.11
N ALA A 310 -16.53 1.51 -10.71
CA ALA A 310 -15.15 1.12 -10.95
C ALA A 310 -14.16 1.60 -9.88
N PHE A 311 -13.00 0.92 -9.84
CA PHE A 311 -11.84 1.24 -9.02
C PHE A 311 -10.59 1.24 -9.89
N GLY A 312 -9.72 2.23 -9.72
CA GLY A 312 -8.40 2.29 -10.32
C GLY A 312 -7.36 1.69 -9.39
N LEU A 313 -6.99 0.43 -9.58
CA LEU A 313 -6.11 -0.28 -8.66
C LEU A 313 -4.95 -0.97 -9.40
N PRO A 314 -3.80 -1.10 -8.75
CA PRO A 314 -2.74 -2.00 -9.21
C PRO A 314 -3.15 -3.47 -9.13
N SER A 315 -2.29 -4.37 -9.60
CA SER A 315 -2.58 -5.82 -9.63
C SER A 315 -2.89 -6.42 -8.26
N TRP A 316 -2.30 -5.93 -7.18
CA TRP A 316 -2.64 -6.34 -5.81
C TRP A 316 -4.11 -6.07 -5.45
N GLY A 317 -4.78 -5.18 -6.18
CA GLY A 317 -6.22 -4.93 -6.05
C GLY A 317 -7.07 -6.17 -6.27
N VAL A 318 -6.58 -7.18 -7.02
CA VAL A 318 -7.26 -8.48 -7.18
C VAL A 318 -7.46 -9.15 -5.81
N LEU A 319 -6.43 -9.16 -4.97
CA LEU A 319 -6.49 -9.76 -3.64
C LEU A 319 -7.44 -8.99 -2.73
N THR A 320 -7.32 -7.66 -2.72
CA THR A 320 -8.19 -6.79 -1.94
C THR A 320 -9.66 -6.95 -2.36
N MET A 321 -9.92 -6.99 -3.66
CA MET A 321 -11.29 -7.18 -4.15
C MET A 321 -11.81 -8.57 -3.82
N ARG A 322 -11.04 -9.62 -4.05
CA ARG A 322 -11.43 -11.00 -3.72
C ARG A 322 -11.97 -11.11 -2.29
N ASP A 323 -11.28 -10.47 -1.36
CA ASP A 323 -11.60 -10.57 0.07
C ASP A 323 -12.76 -9.65 0.49
N ASN A 324 -13.13 -8.65 -0.33
CA ASN A 324 -14.09 -7.61 0.04
C ASN A 324 -15.31 -7.50 -0.88
N VAL A 325 -15.40 -8.19 -2.03
CA VAL A 325 -16.51 -8.03 -2.97
C VAL A 325 -17.84 -8.67 -2.51
N GLY A 326 -17.82 -9.52 -1.50
CA GLY A 326 -19.04 -10.12 -0.94
C GLY A 326 -19.97 -10.70 -2.02
N ASP A 327 -21.24 -10.28 -2.00
CA ASP A 327 -22.29 -10.76 -2.93
C ASP A 327 -22.07 -10.28 -4.39
N THR A 328 -21.14 -9.36 -4.64
CA THR A 328 -20.77 -8.93 -6.00
C THR A 328 -19.69 -9.80 -6.64
N SER A 329 -19.29 -10.88 -5.98
CA SER A 329 -18.33 -11.85 -6.52
C SER A 329 -18.77 -12.37 -7.90
N GLY A 330 -17.83 -12.40 -8.86
CA GLY A 330 -18.10 -12.80 -10.25
C GLY A 330 -18.72 -11.71 -11.15
N LEU A 331 -19.07 -10.55 -10.60
CA LEU A 331 -19.59 -9.42 -11.36
C LEU A 331 -18.51 -8.43 -11.83
N TRP A 332 -17.25 -8.67 -11.50
CA TRP A 332 -16.13 -7.76 -11.80
C TRP A 332 -15.36 -8.17 -13.06
N GLY A 333 -14.86 -7.19 -13.74
CA GLY A 333 -13.93 -7.32 -14.85
C GLY A 333 -12.78 -6.31 -14.69
N VAL A 334 -11.70 -6.49 -15.45
CA VAL A 334 -10.57 -5.57 -15.48
C VAL A 334 -10.36 -5.08 -16.90
N CYS A 335 -10.16 -3.80 -17.08
CA CYS A 335 -9.82 -3.20 -18.36
C CYS A 335 -8.66 -2.20 -18.24
N GLN A 336 -8.18 -1.74 -19.39
CA GLN A 336 -7.10 -0.77 -19.47
C GLN A 336 -7.57 0.61 -18.99
N GLY A 337 -6.71 1.32 -18.24
CA GLY A 337 -6.88 2.74 -17.91
C GLY A 337 -6.38 3.68 -19.00
N PRO A 338 -6.40 5.02 -18.76
CA PRO A 338 -6.04 6.03 -19.76
C PRO A 338 -4.55 6.03 -20.13
N SER A 339 -3.72 5.50 -19.27
CA SER A 339 -2.26 5.39 -19.43
C SER A 339 -1.75 4.12 -18.74
N SER A 340 -0.50 3.77 -18.94
CA SER A 340 0.19 2.84 -18.06
C SER A 340 0.42 3.51 -16.69
N GLY A 341 0.43 2.68 -15.65
CA GLY A 341 0.75 3.11 -14.28
C GLY A 341 1.10 1.89 -13.45
N PHE A 342 1.72 2.11 -12.32
CA PHE A 342 1.96 1.12 -11.29
C PHE A 342 1.99 1.81 -9.92
N ASP A 343 1.69 1.09 -8.87
CA ASP A 343 1.83 1.61 -7.49
C ASP A 343 2.11 0.47 -6.52
N GLY A 344 2.98 0.77 -5.53
CA GLY A 344 3.44 -0.20 -4.55
C GLY A 344 4.54 -1.11 -5.12
N GLY A 345 4.52 -2.35 -4.71
CA GLY A 345 5.57 -3.35 -4.92
C GLY A 345 6.36 -3.56 -3.64
N THR A 346 6.64 -4.83 -3.35
CA THR A 346 7.32 -5.25 -2.12
C THR A 346 8.80 -5.48 -2.43
N TYR A 347 9.63 -4.49 -2.14
CA TYR A 347 11.08 -4.50 -2.40
C TYR A 347 11.83 -5.04 -1.20
N ILE A 348 12.69 -6.01 -1.43
CA ILE A 348 13.46 -6.75 -0.43
C ILE A 348 14.93 -6.38 -0.57
N GLY A 349 15.50 -5.71 0.44
CA GLY A 349 16.90 -5.31 0.47
C GLY A 349 17.62 -5.79 1.72
N ILE A 350 18.94 -5.91 1.63
CA ILE A 350 19.80 -6.38 2.71
C ILE A 350 20.31 -5.17 3.49
N SER A 351 20.14 -5.19 4.81
CA SER A 351 20.70 -4.16 5.67
C SER A 351 22.23 -4.16 5.60
N SER A 352 22.84 -3.00 5.37
CA SER A 352 24.31 -2.86 5.38
C SER A 352 24.94 -3.21 6.74
N GLN A 353 24.14 -3.20 7.80
CA GLN A 353 24.55 -3.47 9.17
C GLN A 353 24.36 -4.95 9.57
N SER A 354 23.67 -5.76 8.74
CA SER A 354 23.47 -7.18 9.00
C SER A 354 24.80 -7.93 9.16
N ASN A 355 24.84 -8.82 10.13
CA ASN A 355 25.92 -9.79 10.32
C ASN A 355 25.65 -11.14 9.59
N ARG A 356 24.51 -11.26 8.87
CA ARG A 356 24.05 -12.48 8.18
C ARG A 356 23.83 -12.26 6.69
N LYS A 357 24.66 -11.43 6.08
CA LYS A 357 24.50 -10.96 4.68
C LYS A 357 24.41 -12.11 3.66
N ASP A 358 25.18 -13.17 3.85
CA ASP A 358 25.13 -14.33 2.94
C ASP A 358 23.76 -15.04 3.01
N THR A 359 23.26 -15.26 4.22
CA THR A 359 21.92 -15.87 4.44
C THR A 359 20.81 -14.93 3.95
N ALA A 360 20.96 -13.63 4.19
CA ALA A 360 20.03 -12.63 3.69
C ALA A 360 19.96 -12.62 2.16
N TRP A 361 21.08 -12.77 1.48
CA TRP A 361 21.10 -12.88 0.01
C TRP A 361 20.41 -14.15 -0.49
N GLU A 362 20.61 -15.30 0.18
CA GLU A 362 19.87 -16.51 -0.17
C GLU A 362 18.35 -16.31 -0.03
N PHE A 363 17.91 -15.59 1.00
CA PHE A 363 16.49 -15.26 1.16
C PHE A 363 15.97 -14.30 0.08
N VAL A 364 16.74 -13.25 -0.26
CA VAL A 364 16.36 -12.35 -1.37
C VAL A 364 16.21 -13.14 -2.68
N LYS A 365 17.18 -13.99 -3.02
CA LYS A 365 17.10 -14.84 -4.24
C LYS A 365 15.91 -15.79 -4.18
N PHE A 366 15.66 -16.37 -3.03
CA PHE A 366 14.52 -17.27 -2.82
C PHE A 366 13.19 -16.58 -3.12
N CYS A 367 12.99 -15.35 -2.62
CA CYS A 367 11.75 -14.63 -2.84
C CYS A 367 11.60 -14.09 -4.26
N THR A 368 12.71 -13.70 -4.92
CA THR A 368 12.66 -12.84 -6.12
C THR A 368 13.18 -13.50 -7.42
N LEU A 369 14.05 -14.51 -7.32
CA LEU A 369 14.78 -15.09 -8.44
C LEU A 369 14.60 -16.61 -8.59
N ASN A 370 13.85 -17.23 -7.69
CA ASN A 370 13.63 -18.68 -7.71
C ASN A 370 12.31 -18.99 -8.40
N GLU A 371 12.36 -19.72 -9.54
CA GLU A 371 11.19 -20.09 -10.35
C GLU A 371 10.20 -20.94 -9.55
N ASP A 372 10.67 -21.92 -8.78
CA ASP A 372 9.79 -22.79 -7.96
C ASP A 372 9.06 -21.99 -6.88
N THR A 373 9.70 -20.94 -6.34
CA THR A 373 9.07 -20.05 -5.38
C THR A 373 8.06 -19.12 -6.04
N ALA A 374 8.36 -18.60 -7.22
CA ALA A 374 7.44 -17.79 -8.01
C ALA A 374 6.17 -18.57 -8.39
N ASP A 375 6.33 -19.80 -8.90
CA ASP A 375 5.21 -20.69 -9.23
C ASP A 375 4.37 -21.01 -7.99
N TRP A 376 5.03 -21.32 -6.87
CA TRP A 376 4.32 -21.54 -5.62
C TRP A 376 3.53 -20.30 -5.17
N TRP A 377 4.13 -19.10 -5.28
CA TRP A 377 3.46 -17.88 -4.85
C TRP A 377 2.22 -17.57 -5.68
N ILE A 378 2.28 -17.75 -7.00
CA ILE A 378 1.12 -17.59 -7.88
C ILE A 378 -0.03 -18.50 -7.44
N ASP A 379 0.27 -19.77 -7.18
CA ASP A 379 -0.73 -20.76 -6.77
C ASP A 379 -1.26 -20.49 -5.34
N PHE A 380 -0.37 -20.15 -4.41
CA PHE A 380 -0.69 -19.92 -3.00
C PHE A 380 -1.51 -18.64 -2.81
N SER A 381 -1.09 -17.55 -3.42
CA SER A 381 -1.78 -16.25 -3.31
C SER A 381 -3.11 -16.19 -4.06
N GLN A 382 -3.32 -17.07 -5.05
CA GLN A 382 -4.51 -17.12 -5.89
C GLN A 382 -4.79 -15.83 -6.68
N GLY A 383 -3.77 -15.17 -7.16
CA GLY A 383 -3.96 -14.01 -8.04
C GLY A 383 -2.95 -12.89 -7.93
N ASP A 384 -1.96 -13.03 -7.06
CA ASP A 384 -0.84 -12.10 -7.07
C ASP A 384 0.03 -12.31 -8.31
N THR A 385 0.84 -11.32 -8.60
CA THR A 385 1.68 -11.28 -9.80
C THR A 385 3.15 -11.36 -9.40
N VAL A 386 3.98 -11.95 -10.25
CA VAL A 386 5.41 -12.07 -10.01
C VAL A 386 6.22 -11.21 -10.96
N SER A 387 7.39 -10.77 -10.52
CA SER A 387 8.32 -9.95 -11.32
C SER A 387 9.29 -10.77 -12.16
N LEU A 388 9.45 -12.04 -11.83
CA LEU A 388 10.32 -12.96 -12.55
C LEU A 388 9.72 -13.28 -13.93
N LYS A 389 10.49 -13.06 -15.00
CA LYS A 389 10.13 -13.43 -16.36
C LYS A 389 10.31 -14.94 -16.54
N SER A 390 9.30 -15.60 -17.10
CA SER A 390 9.33 -17.02 -17.46
C SER A 390 10.01 -17.24 -18.82
#